data_a0f0296877d791550ded611fb291787e
#
_entry.id   a0f0296877d791550ded611fb291787e
#
_cell.length_a   1.000
_cell.length_b   1.000
_cell.length_c   1.000
_cell.angle_alpha   90.00
_cell.angle_beta   90.00
_cell.angle_gamma   90.00
#
_symmetry.space_group_name_H-M   'P 1'
#
loop_
_entity.id
_entity.type
_entity.pdbx_description
1 polymer ?
#
loop_
_entity_poly.entity_id
_entity_poly.type
_entity_poly.pdbx_seq_one_letter_code
_entity_poly.pdbx_strand_id
1 'polypeptide(L)'
;ATKEYVEPADGMPGGGVFTKMGMPAPYGMTVPRGPHSLAEGKDGKFYLTDLIGNSIGEFDPRTKKFAHHQIPMEAKALYPHTIRAARDGKLWFTIAFSNQVGRFDPATKEMKILNMPHSPSLSIVGGPSPYGIDIHPADGSVWYASLSSDKIVRIDSKTFEVKEYDSPVRGPRRQRFDAAGN
;
A
#
# COMPACT_ATOMS: atom_id res chain seq x y z
N ALA A 1 -3.78 31.67 -1.78
CA ALA A 1 -2.49 31.15 -1.33
C ALA A 1 -2.66 29.67 -1.05
N THR A 2 -1.82 28.83 -1.65
CA THR A 2 -1.79 27.38 -1.41
C THR A 2 -1.20 27.16 -0.01
N LYS A 3 -1.92 26.43 0.85
CA LYS A 3 -1.40 26.00 2.15
C LYS A 3 -0.80 24.59 1.99
N GLU A 4 0.45 24.46 2.32
CA GLU A 4 1.10 23.15 2.42
C GLU A 4 0.93 22.59 3.83
N TYR A 5 0.65 21.30 3.91
CA TYR A 5 0.65 20.53 5.14
C TYR A 5 1.75 19.51 5.04
N VAL A 6 2.78 19.66 5.86
CA VAL A 6 3.94 18.80 5.87
C VAL A 6 3.71 17.66 6.85
N GLU A 7 3.87 16.43 6.37
CA GLU A 7 3.80 15.26 7.21
C GLU A 7 5.03 15.20 8.13
N PRO A 8 4.84 15.04 9.46
CA PRO A 8 5.97 14.97 10.39
C PRO A 8 6.88 13.77 10.07
N ALA A 9 8.16 14.02 10.01
CA ALA A 9 9.17 12.98 9.76
C ALA A 9 9.69 12.33 11.05
N ASP A 10 9.41 12.95 12.19
CA ASP A 10 9.82 12.50 13.52
C ASP A 10 8.94 11.35 14.06
N GLY A 11 9.48 10.59 14.97
CA GLY A 11 8.72 9.58 15.71
C GLY A 11 8.28 8.36 14.90
N MET A 12 9.09 7.90 13.93
CA MET A 12 8.84 6.61 13.26
C MET A 12 9.12 5.44 14.22
N PRO A 13 8.09 4.81 14.82
CA PRO A 13 8.32 3.66 15.68
C PRO A 13 9.01 2.53 14.91
N GLY A 14 10.09 2.00 15.46
CA GLY A 14 10.79 0.87 14.87
C GLY A 14 11.61 1.19 13.60
N GLY A 15 11.90 2.50 13.31
CA GLY A 15 12.78 2.88 12.19
C GLY A 15 12.26 2.54 10.80
N GLY A 16 10.98 2.22 10.67
CA GLY A 16 10.35 1.94 9.37
C GLY A 16 11.03 0.81 8.58
N VAL A 17 11.18 1.03 7.28
CA VAL A 17 11.78 0.05 6.35
C VAL A 17 13.23 -0.28 6.69
N PHE A 18 14.02 0.68 7.19
CA PHE A 18 15.44 0.47 7.52
C PHE A 18 15.60 -0.56 8.64
N THR A 19 14.81 -0.46 9.71
CA THR A 19 14.87 -1.45 10.81
C THR A 19 14.45 -2.84 10.33
N LYS A 20 13.42 -2.94 9.49
CA LYS A 20 12.97 -4.23 8.94
C LYS A 20 14.00 -4.86 8.00
N MET A 21 14.81 -4.07 7.34
CA MET A 21 15.94 -4.55 6.52
C MET A 21 17.20 -4.86 7.33
N GLY A 22 17.17 -4.72 8.65
CA GLY A 22 18.33 -4.89 9.50
C GLY A 22 19.36 -3.77 9.36
N MET A 23 18.99 -2.64 8.77
CA MET A 23 19.84 -1.48 8.59
C MET A 23 19.62 -0.50 9.75
N PRO A 24 20.69 0.05 10.36
CA PRO A 24 20.53 1.11 11.34
C PRO A 24 19.90 2.34 10.65
N ALA A 25 18.90 2.94 11.31
CA ALA A 25 18.44 4.26 10.89
C ALA A 25 19.64 5.22 10.90
N PRO A 26 19.83 6.06 9.86
CA PRO A 26 20.94 7.00 9.82
C PRO A 26 20.99 7.86 11.08
N TYR A 27 22.06 7.81 11.81
CA TYR A 27 22.20 8.46 13.11
C TYR A 27 22.04 9.99 12.96
N GLY A 28 21.12 10.58 13.68
CA GLY A 28 20.92 12.03 13.70
C GLY A 28 20.24 12.61 12.45
N MET A 29 19.77 11.79 11.52
CA MET A 29 19.03 12.24 10.36
C MET A 29 17.52 12.06 10.58
N THR A 30 16.77 13.11 10.36
CA THR A 30 15.32 12.99 10.20
C THR A 30 15.04 12.28 8.89
N VAL A 31 14.61 11.01 8.96
CA VAL A 31 14.30 10.23 7.76
C VAL A 31 12.86 10.55 7.35
N PRO A 32 12.64 11.05 6.11
CA PRO A 32 11.29 11.31 5.64
C PRO A 32 10.48 10.02 5.60
N ARG A 33 9.18 10.09 5.91
CA ARG A 33 8.28 8.93 5.81
C ARG A 33 8.09 8.44 4.39
N GLY A 34 8.26 9.34 3.40
CA GLY A 34 8.15 9.04 1.99
C GLY A 34 6.72 8.77 1.55
N PRO A 35 5.79 9.72 1.72
CA PRO A 35 4.43 9.58 1.20
C PRO A 35 4.49 9.38 -0.31
N HIS A 36 3.81 8.34 -0.81
CA HIS A 36 3.90 7.96 -2.22
C HIS A 36 2.55 7.98 -2.95
N SER A 37 1.52 7.39 -2.37
CA SER A 37 0.21 7.28 -3.00
C SER A 37 -0.87 7.73 -2.03
N LEU A 38 -1.90 8.37 -2.57
CA LEU A 38 -2.99 8.99 -1.81
C LEU A 38 -4.32 8.36 -2.22
N ALA A 39 -5.21 8.16 -1.25
CA ALA A 39 -6.61 7.83 -1.45
C ALA A 39 -7.48 8.63 -0.49
N GLU A 40 -8.63 9.10 -0.96
CA GLU A 40 -9.65 9.69 -0.11
C GLU A 40 -10.51 8.57 0.48
N GLY A 41 -10.65 8.55 1.80
CA GLY A 41 -11.51 7.65 2.52
C GLY A 41 -12.96 8.13 2.56
N LYS A 42 -13.89 7.21 2.79
CA LYS A 42 -15.32 7.57 2.95
C LYS A 42 -15.62 8.49 4.14
N ASP A 43 -14.71 8.56 5.09
CA ASP A 43 -14.77 9.45 6.25
C ASP A 43 -14.30 10.88 5.95
N GLY A 44 -13.95 11.17 4.70
CA GLY A 44 -13.46 12.46 4.24
C GLY A 44 -12.03 12.77 4.67
N LYS A 45 -11.29 11.77 5.13
CA LYS A 45 -9.85 11.86 5.39
C LYS A 45 -9.05 11.36 4.20
N PHE A 46 -7.79 11.73 4.17
CA PHE A 46 -6.84 11.23 3.17
C PHE A 46 -5.90 10.23 3.78
N TYR A 47 -5.66 9.16 3.05
CA TYR A 47 -4.77 8.07 3.47
C TYR A 47 -3.62 7.92 2.50
N LEU A 48 -2.42 7.78 3.04
CA LEU A 48 -1.18 7.75 2.28
C LEU A 48 -0.40 6.46 2.56
N THR A 49 0.30 5.98 1.56
CA THR A 49 1.32 4.95 1.80
C THR A 49 2.65 5.62 2.10
N ASP A 50 3.21 5.37 3.28
CA ASP A 50 4.52 5.88 3.68
C ASP A 50 5.57 4.82 3.35
N LEU A 51 6.25 4.97 2.22
CA LEU A 51 7.23 3.99 1.72
C LEU A 51 8.31 3.66 2.74
N ILE A 52 8.96 4.70 3.27
CA ILE A 52 10.10 4.58 4.19
C ILE A 52 9.59 4.36 5.61
N GLY A 53 8.52 5.06 6.00
CA GLY A 53 7.88 4.89 7.30
C GLY A 53 7.23 3.52 7.48
N ASN A 54 6.98 2.81 6.38
CA ASN A 54 6.33 1.50 6.35
C ASN A 54 5.01 1.48 7.12
N SER A 55 4.19 2.49 6.87
CA SER A 55 2.93 2.77 7.53
C SER A 55 1.87 3.25 6.55
N ILE A 56 0.65 3.37 7.03
CA ILE A 56 -0.41 4.12 6.38
C ILE A 56 -0.55 5.44 7.15
N GLY A 57 -0.23 6.55 6.49
CA GLY A 57 -0.51 7.88 6.99
C GLY A 57 -1.99 8.21 6.86
N GLU A 58 -2.54 8.92 7.82
CA GLU A 58 -3.90 9.45 7.82
C GLU A 58 -3.83 10.96 8.01
N PHE A 59 -4.44 11.72 7.12
CA PHE A 59 -4.57 13.18 7.23
C PHE A 59 -6.04 13.57 7.33
N ASP A 60 -6.42 14.26 8.39
CA ASP A 60 -7.74 14.85 8.55
C ASP A 60 -7.72 16.33 8.10
N PRO A 61 -8.33 16.69 6.98
CA PRO A 61 -8.32 18.05 6.46
C PRO A 61 -9.10 19.05 7.33
N ARG A 62 -10.00 18.59 8.20
CA ARG A 62 -10.79 19.43 9.10
C ARG A 62 -9.95 19.88 10.28
N THR A 63 -9.19 18.96 10.87
CA THR A 63 -8.33 19.23 12.04
C THR A 63 -6.90 19.56 11.64
N LYS A 64 -6.50 19.27 10.39
CA LYS A 64 -5.15 19.44 9.84
C LYS A 64 -4.11 18.62 10.60
N LYS A 65 -4.52 17.47 11.13
CA LYS A 65 -3.65 16.57 11.88
C LYS A 65 -3.33 15.33 11.09
N PHE A 66 -2.13 14.81 11.32
CA PHE A 66 -1.67 13.52 10.84
C PHE A 66 -1.75 12.47 11.94
N ALA A 67 -2.06 11.25 11.56
CA ALA A 67 -1.88 10.03 12.35
C ALA A 67 -1.19 8.96 11.49
N HIS A 68 -0.54 7.99 12.11
CA HIS A 68 0.15 6.92 11.40
C HIS A 68 -0.26 5.57 11.96
N HIS A 69 -0.56 4.65 11.03
CA HIS A 69 -0.94 3.28 11.32
C HIS A 69 0.18 2.37 10.84
N GLN A 70 1.01 1.93 11.79
CA GLN A 70 2.19 1.12 11.48
C GLN A 70 1.78 -0.25 10.94
N ILE A 71 2.41 -0.69 9.86
CA ILE A 71 2.26 -2.06 9.39
C ILE A 71 2.89 -3.01 10.42
N PRO A 72 2.18 -4.06 10.88
CA PRO A 72 2.68 -4.97 11.90
C PRO A 72 4.05 -5.56 11.55
N MET A 73 4.97 -5.57 12.51
CA MET A 73 6.36 -6.04 12.30
C MET A 73 6.42 -7.53 11.92
N GLU A 74 5.57 -8.35 12.52
CA GLU A 74 5.44 -9.78 12.27
C GLU A 74 5.04 -10.10 10.83
N ALA A 75 4.39 -9.18 10.15
CA ALA A 75 4.01 -9.35 8.75
C ALA A 75 5.22 -9.34 7.80
N LYS A 76 6.40 -8.88 8.27
CA LYS A 76 7.62 -8.71 7.45
C LYS A 76 7.37 -7.93 6.15
N ALA A 77 6.34 -7.08 6.16
CA ALA A 77 5.92 -6.30 5.03
C ALA A 77 6.87 -5.11 4.81
N LEU A 78 7.26 -4.87 3.56
CA LEU A 78 8.20 -3.83 3.20
C LEU A 78 7.72 -3.04 2.00
N TYR A 79 7.73 -1.72 2.13
CA TYR A 79 7.52 -0.78 1.04
C TYR A 79 6.06 -0.72 0.56
N PRO A 80 5.11 -0.22 1.40
CA PRO A 80 3.75 0.04 0.96
C PRO A 80 3.76 1.09 -0.15
N HIS A 81 3.08 0.78 -1.29
CA HIS A 81 3.31 1.53 -2.52
C HIS A 81 2.06 2.27 -3.02
N THR A 82 1.10 1.58 -3.60
CA THR A 82 -0.11 2.19 -4.14
C THR A 82 -1.31 1.88 -3.28
N ILE A 83 -2.16 2.88 -2.97
CA ILE A 83 -3.37 2.73 -2.15
C ILE A 83 -4.63 3.13 -2.92
N ARG A 84 -5.74 2.43 -2.67
CA ARG A 84 -7.08 2.73 -3.20
C ARG A 84 -8.15 2.50 -2.15
N ALA A 85 -9.19 3.35 -2.19
CA ALA A 85 -10.38 3.20 -1.38
C ALA A 85 -11.42 2.35 -2.12
N ALA A 86 -11.92 1.33 -1.45
CA ALA A 86 -13.03 0.50 -1.92
C ALA A 86 -14.38 1.09 -1.50
N ARG A 87 -15.46 0.66 -2.20
CA ARG A 87 -16.82 1.15 -1.92
C ARG A 87 -17.32 0.81 -0.51
N ASP A 88 -16.79 -0.23 0.11
CA ASP A 88 -17.11 -0.60 1.50
C ASP A 88 -16.39 0.27 2.54
N GLY A 89 -15.55 1.21 2.11
CA GLY A 89 -14.78 2.13 2.95
C GLY A 89 -13.42 1.60 3.37
N LYS A 90 -13.09 0.37 3.02
CA LYS A 90 -11.77 -0.19 3.29
C LYS A 90 -10.74 0.30 2.28
N LEU A 91 -9.49 0.37 2.71
CA LEU A 91 -8.38 0.79 1.88
C LEU A 91 -7.52 -0.43 1.54
N TRP A 92 -7.22 -0.59 0.25
CA TRP A 92 -6.35 -1.64 -0.23
C TRP A 92 -5.06 -1.04 -0.74
N PHE A 93 -3.93 -1.67 -0.43
CA PHE A 93 -2.63 -1.16 -0.83
C PHE A 93 -1.66 -2.29 -1.16
N THR A 94 -0.79 -2.04 -2.13
CA THR A 94 0.30 -2.96 -2.48
C THR A 94 1.49 -2.77 -1.56
N ILE A 95 2.24 -3.85 -1.33
CA ILE A 95 3.49 -3.86 -0.55
C ILE A 95 4.56 -4.48 -1.45
N ALA A 96 5.29 -3.60 -2.14
CA ALA A 96 6.03 -3.96 -3.34
C ALA A 96 7.24 -4.88 -3.08
N PHE A 97 7.96 -4.70 -1.97
CA PHE A 97 9.20 -5.47 -1.74
C PHE A 97 9.01 -6.81 -1.04
N SER A 98 7.83 -7.11 -0.56
CA SER A 98 7.54 -8.36 0.12
C SER A 98 6.47 -9.22 -0.54
N ASN A 99 6.06 -8.87 -1.77
CA ASN A 99 5.01 -9.54 -2.52
C ASN A 99 3.73 -9.75 -1.68
N GLN A 100 3.23 -8.67 -1.12
CA GLN A 100 2.04 -8.69 -0.26
C GLN A 100 1.05 -7.59 -0.68
N VAL A 101 -0.19 -7.76 -0.23
CA VAL A 101 -1.25 -6.75 -0.34
C VAL A 101 -1.83 -6.53 1.04
N GLY A 102 -2.00 -5.26 1.42
CA GLY A 102 -2.62 -4.87 2.68
C GLY A 102 -4.06 -4.38 2.48
N ARG A 103 -4.87 -4.62 3.50
CA ARG A 103 -6.20 -4.04 3.65
C ARG A 103 -6.28 -3.33 5.01
N PHE A 104 -6.59 -2.07 5.00
CA PHE A 104 -6.79 -1.25 6.20
C PHE A 104 -8.25 -0.84 6.33
N ASP A 105 -8.81 -0.98 7.51
CA ASP A 105 -10.15 -0.51 7.85
C ASP A 105 -10.06 0.80 8.65
N PRO A 106 -10.40 1.95 8.07
CA PRO A 106 -10.34 3.23 8.77
C PRO A 106 -11.25 3.33 10.00
N ALA A 107 -12.34 2.57 10.04
CA ALA A 107 -13.29 2.60 11.14
C ALA A 107 -12.80 1.86 12.37
N THR A 108 -12.21 0.67 12.19
CA THR A 108 -11.72 -0.19 13.28
C THR A 108 -10.23 -0.06 13.53
N LYS A 109 -9.49 0.57 12.60
CA LYS A 109 -8.02 0.62 12.55
C LYS A 109 -7.36 -0.75 12.38
N GLU A 110 -8.14 -1.75 12.02
CA GLU A 110 -7.63 -3.10 11.73
C GLU A 110 -6.85 -3.10 10.41
N MET A 111 -5.69 -3.73 10.45
CA MET A 111 -4.85 -3.94 9.28
C MET A 111 -4.65 -5.43 9.03
N LYS A 112 -4.98 -5.88 7.83
CA LYS A 112 -4.77 -7.26 7.37
C LYS A 112 -3.75 -7.28 6.25
N ILE A 113 -2.70 -8.09 6.41
CA ILE A 113 -1.67 -8.29 5.39
C ILE A 113 -1.85 -9.67 4.78
N LEU A 114 -1.95 -9.71 3.47
CA LEU A 114 -2.13 -10.92 2.67
C LEU A 114 -0.83 -11.25 1.96
N ASN A 115 -0.35 -12.48 2.14
CA ASN A 115 0.74 -13.02 1.34
C ASN A 115 0.21 -13.41 -0.03
N MET A 116 0.86 -12.94 -1.07
CA MET A 116 0.53 -13.32 -2.43
C MET A 116 1.25 -14.62 -2.81
N PRO A 117 0.85 -15.32 -3.89
CA PRO A 117 1.59 -16.47 -4.36
C PRO A 117 3.09 -16.18 -4.47
N HIS A 118 3.92 -17.15 -4.06
CA HIS A 118 5.39 -17.02 -4.00
C HIS A 118 5.96 -16.04 -2.94
N SER A 119 5.14 -15.61 -1.94
CA SER A 119 5.65 -14.92 -0.74
C SER A 119 6.27 -15.90 0.27
N PRO A 120 7.25 -15.44 1.10
CA PRO A 120 7.91 -14.15 1.02
C PRO A 120 9.01 -14.15 -0.03
N SER A 121 8.99 -13.16 -0.88
CA SER A 121 10.05 -12.97 -1.87
C SER A 121 10.50 -11.51 -1.82
N LEU A 122 11.77 -11.29 -1.54
CA LEU A 122 12.39 -9.97 -1.64
C LEU A 122 12.47 -9.58 -3.12
N SER A 123 11.55 -8.74 -3.57
CA SER A 123 11.44 -8.32 -4.96
C SER A 123 12.47 -7.27 -5.39
N ILE A 124 13.43 -6.93 -4.55
CA ILE A 124 14.50 -5.99 -4.90
C ILE A 124 15.33 -6.53 -6.09
N VAL A 125 15.32 -7.84 -6.33
CA VAL A 125 16.13 -8.51 -7.36
C VAL A 125 15.29 -9.53 -8.15
N GLY A 126 14.15 -9.12 -8.73
CA GLY A 126 13.44 -9.93 -9.72
C GLY A 126 12.35 -10.86 -9.20
N GLY A 127 11.92 -10.74 -7.95
CA GLY A 127 10.74 -11.44 -7.43
C GLY A 127 9.41 -10.71 -7.74
N PRO A 128 8.25 -11.35 -7.52
CA PRO A 128 6.95 -10.73 -7.73
C PRO A 128 6.81 -9.42 -6.93
N SER A 129 6.35 -8.36 -7.59
CA SER A 129 6.26 -7.03 -7.00
C SER A 129 4.87 -6.42 -7.26
N PRO A 130 3.93 -6.52 -6.33
CA PRO A 130 2.66 -5.82 -6.40
C PRO A 130 2.89 -4.31 -6.49
N TYR A 131 2.45 -3.69 -7.58
CA TYR A 131 2.79 -2.30 -7.87
C TYR A 131 1.56 -1.40 -7.92
N GLY A 132 0.95 -1.21 -9.08
CA GLY A 132 -0.32 -0.49 -9.20
C GLY A 132 -1.48 -1.36 -8.76
N ILE A 133 -2.42 -0.81 -8.03
CA ILE A 133 -3.64 -1.48 -7.56
C ILE A 133 -4.87 -0.67 -7.96
N ASP A 134 -5.95 -1.34 -8.29
CA ASP A 134 -7.24 -0.72 -8.51
C ASP A 134 -8.40 -1.62 -8.06
N ILE A 135 -9.59 -1.03 -7.90
CA ILE A 135 -10.78 -1.72 -7.44
C ILE A 135 -11.78 -1.78 -8.59
N HIS A 136 -12.20 -2.98 -8.95
CA HIS A 136 -13.19 -3.15 -10.02
C HIS A 136 -14.53 -2.51 -9.64
N PRO A 137 -15.10 -1.63 -10.49
CA PRO A 137 -16.25 -0.81 -10.10
C PRO A 137 -17.54 -1.60 -9.91
N ALA A 138 -17.73 -2.74 -10.58
CA ALA A 138 -18.96 -3.52 -10.49
C ALA A 138 -18.96 -4.49 -9.30
N ASP A 139 -17.92 -5.30 -9.13
CA ASP A 139 -17.90 -6.40 -8.15
C ASP A 139 -17.03 -6.13 -6.91
N GLY A 140 -16.27 -5.03 -6.91
CA GLY A 140 -15.37 -4.67 -5.80
C GLY A 140 -14.14 -5.57 -5.66
N SER A 141 -13.87 -6.43 -6.64
CA SER A 141 -12.62 -7.20 -6.65
C SER A 141 -11.43 -6.28 -6.78
N VAL A 142 -10.32 -6.70 -6.17
CA VAL A 142 -9.09 -5.93 -6.10
C VAL A 142 -8.12 -6.47 -7.15
N TRP A 143 -7.55 -5.59 -7.95
CA TRP A 143 -6.64 -5.98 -9.00
C TRP A 143 -5.32 -5.23 -8.88
N TYR A 144 -4.22 -5.92 -9.08
CA TYR A 144 -2.91 -5.27 -9.12
C TYR A 144 -2.04 -5.80 -10.25
N ALA A 145 -1.13 -4.93 -10.70
CA ALA A 145 -0.08 -5.29 -11.63
C ALA A 145 1.14 -5.78 -10.84
N SER A 146 1.65 -6.96 -11.18
CA SER A 146 2.87 -7.52 -10.60
C SER A 146 4.04 -7.27 -11.54
N LEU A 147 4.78 -6.19 -11.24
CA LEU A 147 5.78 -5.58 -12.11
C LEU A 147 6.87 -6.55 -12.57
N SER A 148 7.38 -7.39 -11.68
CA SER A 148 8.55 -8.22 -11.96
C SER A 148 8.21 -9.67 -12.31
N SER A 149 6.92 -10.03 -12.32
CA SER A 149 6.47 -11.38 -12.67
C SER A 149 5.59 -11.43 -13.93
N ASP A 150 5.39 -10.27 -14.58
CA ASP A 150 4.55 -10.16 -15.78
C ASP A 150 3.12 -10.72 -15.57
N LYS A 151 2.54 -10.45 -14.39
CA LYS A 151 1.18 -10.90 -14.05
C LYS A 151 0.24 -9.73 -13.78
N ILE A 152 -1.02 -9.96 -14.06
CA ILE A 152 -2.14 -9.20 -13.52
C ILE A 152 -2.84 -10.11 -12.52
N VAL A 153 -3.07 -9.62 -11.32
CA VAL A 153 -3.57 -10.45 -10.21
C VAL A 153 -4.90 -9.89 -9.71
N ARG A 154 -5.87 -10.78 -9.57
CA ARG A 154 -7.19 -10.50 -8.99
C ARG A 154 -7.28 -11.11 -7.60
N ILE A 155 -7.80 -10.34 -6.66
CA ILE A 155 -8.14 -10.78 -5.30
C ILE A 155 -9.64 -10.60 -5.12
N ASP A 156 -10.34 -11.63 -4.72
CA ASP A 156 -11.71 -11.49 -4.24
C ASP A 156 -11.71 -10.74 -2.91
N SER A 157 -12.38 -9.60 -2.83
CA SER A 157 -12.34 -8.73 -1.65
C SER A 157 -13.02 -9.30 -0.40
N LYS A 158 -13.81 -10.37 -0.55
CA LYS A 158 -14.55 -11.03 0.54
C LYS A 158 -13.87 -12.32 0.99
N THR A 159 -13.54 -13.19 0.03
CA THR A 159 -12.94 -14.52 0.31
C THR A 159 -11.42 -14.48 0.39
N PHE A 160 -10.78 -13.44 -0.17
CA PHE A 160 -9.34 -13.29 -0.36
C PHE A 160 -8.73 -14.32 -1.31
N GLU A 161 -9.56 -14.99 -2.10
CA GLU A 161 -9.08 -15.86 -3.16
C GLU A 161 -8.27 -15.08 -4.19
N VAL A 162 -7.10 -15.61 -4.54
CA VAL A 162 -6.16 -14.96 -5.47
C VAL A 162 -6.15 -15.73 -6.79
N LYS A 163 -6.24 -14.97 -7.90
CA LYS A 163 -6.13 -15.52 -9.24
C LYS A 163 -5.15 -14.69 -10.05
N GLU A 164 -4.20 -15.35 -10.69
CA GLU A 164 -3.16 -14.76 -11.53
C GLU A 164 -3.47 -14.95 -13.01
N TYR A 165 -3.17 -13.94 -13.80
CA TYR A 165 -3.28 -13.93 -15.26
C TYR A 165 -1.97 -13.45 -15.85
N ASP A 166 -1.56 -14.05 -16.97
CA ASP A 166 -0.41 -13.56 -17.72
C ASP A 166 -0.71 -12.17 -18.29
N SER A 167 0.23 -11.26 -18.10
CA SER A 167 0.14 -9.93 -18.71
C SER A 167 0.52 -10.01 -20.18
N PRO A 168 -0.21 -9.34 -21.09
CA PRO A 168 0.16 -9.26 -22.50
C PRO A 168 1.41 -8.40 -22.73
N VAL A 169 1.88 -7.69 -21.70
CA VAL A 169 3.05 -6.83 -21.74
C VAL A 169 4.00 -7.16 -20.60
N ARG A 170 5.30 -6.96 -20.83
CA ARG A 170 6.31 -7.10 -19.79
C ARG A 170 6.31 -5.88 -18.87
N GLY A 171 6.56 -6.12 -17.59
CA GLY A 171 6.66 -5.10 -16.56
C GLY A 171 5.37 -4.28 -16.39
N PRO A 172 4.19 -4.89 -16.26
CA PRO A 172 2.95 -4.14 -16.04
C PRO A 172 3.07 -3.35 -14.74
N ARG A 173 2.84 -2.05 -14.80
CA ARG A 173 3.03 -1.18 -13.63
C ARG A 173 1.74 -0.69 -13.02
N ARG A 174 0.82 -0.17 -13.84
CA ARG A 174 -0.41 0.47 -13.37
C ARG A 174 -1.54 0.13 -14.32
N GLN A 175 -2.47 -0.65 -13.86
CA GLN A 175 -3.77 -0.85 -14.49
C GLN A 175 -4.80 0.12 -13.89
N ARG A 176 -5.83 0.38 -14.64
CA ARG A 176 -6.98 1.16 -14.21
C ARG A 176 -8.23 0.58 -14.84
N PHE A 177 -9.31 0.66 -14.10
CA PHE A 177 -10.64 0.43 -14.66
C PHE A 177 -11.27 1.74 -15.09
N ASP A 178 -11.96 1.72 -16.22
CA ASP A 178 -12.90 2.77 -16.53
C ASP A 178 -14.22 2.59 -15.75
N ALA A 179 -15.18 3.51 -15.95
CA ALA A 179 -16.45 3.43 -15.25
C ALA A 179 -17.31 2.21 -15.64
N ALA A 180 -17.02 1.60 -16.79
CA ALA A 180 -17.70 0.38 -17.26
C ALA A 180 -17.02 -0.90 -16.75
N GLY A 181 -15.82 -0.80 -16.18
CA GLY A 181 -15.08 -1.94 -15.64
C GLY A 181 -14.14 -2.62 -16.64
N ASN A 182 -13.78 -1.89 -17.72
CA ASN A 182 -12.78 -2.36 -18.68
C ASN A 182 -11.37 -1.92 -18.27
#